data_edfa6c26d4bcb77edeac97aca98fe409
#
_entry.id   edfa6c26d4bcb77edeac97aca98fe409
#
_cell.length_a   1.000
_cell.length_b   1.000
_cell.length_c   1.000
_cell.angle_alpha   90.00
_cell.angle_beta   90.00
_cell.angle_gamma   90.00
#
_symmetry.space_group_name_H-M   'P 1'
#
loop_
_entity.id
_entity.type
_entity.pdbx_description
1 polymer ?
#
loop_
_entity_poly.entity_id
_entity_poly.type
_entity_poly.pdbx_seq_one_letter_code
_entity_poly.pdbx_strand_id
1 'polypeptide(L)'
;MWLTGDELLLNTRFDIPAKHLYARYRASKYDTFYGHWIYSQHLAHWNGFKEYDDPTKSSEAAFIERYDELLDDVRDNGFDKERSSVPVTEYRQPLNGSHRIAACLFHNKPIWSSIEEDSAGQRDCSSYFFRRQGMPEEVLDAMALEYCRLRNKTRIVTLFPTATTNAETAMEVR
;
A
#
# COMPACT_ATOMS: atom_id res chain seq x y z
N MET A 1 17.34 -11.93 4.24
CA MET A 1 16.78 -12.98 3.35
C MET A 1 16.04 -12.34 2.18
N TRP A 2 16.01 -13.01 1.01
CA TRP A 2 15.22 -12.54 -0.12
C TRP A 2 13.78 -13.05 -0.01
N LEU A 3 12.79 -12.16 -0.18
CA LEU A 3 11.36 -12.44 -0.19
C LEU A 3 10.72 -11.88 -1.45
N THR A 4 9.57 -12.41 -1.82
CA THR A 4 8.71 -11.84 -2.86
C THR A 4 7.75 -10.83 -2.26
N GLY A 5 7.23 -9.91 -3.07
CA GLY A 5 6.22 -8.98 -2.62
C GLY A 5 4.94 -9.67 -2.11
N ASP A 6 4.59 -10.83 -2.68
CA ASP A 6 3.42 -11.62 -2.25
C ASP A 6 3.55 -12.15 -0.82
N GLU A 7 4.77 -12.49 -0.39
CA GLU A 7 5.03 -12.94 0.98
C GLU A 7 4.89 -11.80 2.00
N LEU A 8 5.05 -10.55 1.55
CA LEU A 8 4.99 -9.35 2.37
C LEU A 8 3.63 -8.62 2.29
N LEU A 9 2.76 -9.01 1.37
CA LEU A 9 1.44 -8.42 1.18
C LEU A 9 0.42 -9.04 2.14
N LEU A 10 0.29 -8.47 3.33
CA LEU A 10 -0.65 -8.91 4.35
C LEU A 10 -1.90 -8.02 4.38
N ASN A 11 -3.02 -8.57 4.88
CA ASN A 11 -4.27 -7.82 5.06
C ASN A 11 -4.20 -6.71 6.12
N THR A 12 -3.16 -6.71 6.95
CA THR A 12 -2.85 -5.65 7.91
C THR A 12 -2.04 -4.50 7.29
N ARG A 13 -1.67 -4.61 6.00
CA ARG A 13 -0.82 -3.65 5.29
C ARG A 13 -1.51 -3.05 4.08
N PHE A 14 -2.68 -2.43 4.32
CA PHE A 14 -3.47 -1.74 3.30
C PHE A 14 -2.76 -0.51 2.69
N ASP A 15 -1.74 -0.01 3.35
CA ASP A 15 -0.86 1.03 2.84
C ASP A 15 -0.06 0.60 1.58
N ILE A 16 0.20 -0.69 1.38
CA ILE A 16 0.90 -1.21 0.21
C ILE A 16 0.04 -1.11 -1.06
N PRO A 17 -1.23 -1.57 -1.09
CA PRO A 17 -2.12 -1.38 -2.23
C PRO A 17 -2.28 0.07 -2.69
N ALA A 18 -2.36 1.05 -1.79
CA ALA A 18 -2.45 2.46 -2.17
C ALA A 18 -1.24 2.93 -2.98
N LYS A 19 -0.03 2.55 -2.53
CA LYS A 19 1.22 2.86 -3.20
C LYS A 19 1.36 2.13 -4.54
N HIS A 20 0.93 0.87 -4.58
CA HIS A 20 0.93 0.09 -5.82
C HIS A 20 -0.03 0.67 -6.87
N LEU A 21 -1.23 1.13 -6.44
CA LEU A 21 -2.16 1.86 -7.31
C LEU A 21 -1.50 3.09 -7.93
N TYR A 22 -0.82 3.90 -7.11
CA TYR A 22 -0.07 5.05 -7.61
C TYR A 22 0.93 4.64 -8.71
N ALA A 23 1.78 3.64 -8.44
CA ALA A 23 2.78 3.17 -9.40
C ALA A 23 2.15 2.70 -10.72
N ARG A 24 1.03 1.97 -10.63
CA ARG A 24 0.31 1.46 -11.79
C ARG A 24 -0.31 2.58 -12.63
N TYR A 25 -0.93 3.56 -12.00
CA TYR A 25 -1.53 4.70 -12.71
C TYR A 25 -0.47 5.67 -13.25
N ARG A 26 0.63 5.88 -12.53
CA ARG A 26 1.79 6.65 -13.02
C ARG A 26 2.34 6.06 -14.33
N ALA A 27 2.39 4.75 -14.44
CA ALA A 27 2.82 4.07 -15.67
C ALA A 27 1.74 4.05 -16.77
N SER A 28 0.50 4.43 -16.46
CA SER A 28 -0.59 4.49 -17.41
C SER A 28 -0.47 5.73 -18.32
N LYS A 29 -0.83 5.57 -19.59
CA LYS A 29 -0.88 6.69 -20.53
C LYS A 29 -2.18 7.50 -20.45
N TYR A 30 -3.19 7.00 -19.75
CA TYR A 30 -4.56 7.50 -19.88
C TYR A 30 -5.07 8.23 -18.64
N ASP A 31 -4.67 7.81 -17.44
CA ASP A 31 -5.17 8.40 -16.21
C ASP A 31 -4.13 8.27 -15.09
N THR A 32 -3.44 9.38 -14.81
CA THR A 32 -2.51 9.46 -13.69
C THR A 32 -3.19 10.07 -12.45
N PHE A 33 -4.27 10.83 -12.64
CA PHE A 33 -4.93 11.57 -11.57
C PHE A 33 -5.51 10.65 -10.50
N TYR A 34 -6.19 9.57 -10.90
CA TYR A 34 -6.83 8.67 -9.96
C TYR A 34 -5.83 8.00 -9.00
N GLY A 35 -4.73 7.50 -9.54
CA GLY A 35 -3.66 6.91 -8.71
C GLY A 35 -3.01 7.92 -7.78
N HIS A 36 -2.79 9.15 -8.25
CA HIS A 36 -2.29 10.26 -7.45
C HIS A 36 -3.26 10.59 -6.31
N TRP A 37 -4.55 10.74 -6.62
CA TRP A 37 -5.58 11.02 -5.62
C TRP A 37 -5.64 9.95 -4.52
N ILE A 38 -5.66 8.64 -4.87
CA ILE A 38 -5.65 7.54 -3.90
C ILE A 38 -4.42 7.62 -2.99
N TYR A 39 -3.24 7.85 -3.56
CA TYR A 39 -2.00 7.92 -2.80
C TYR A 39 -1.96 9.16 -1.89
N SER A 40 -2.43 10.30 -2.37
CA SER A 40 -2.57 11.53 -1.58
C SER A 40 -3.53 11.34 -0.39
N GLN A 41 -4.72 10.77 -0.62
CA GLN A 41 -5.66 10.44 0.46
C GLN A 41 -5.05 9.48 1.47
N HIS A 42 -4.33 8.46 1.01
CA HIS A 42 -3.63 7.55 1.90
C HIS A 42 -2.63 8.29 2.81
N LEU A 43 -1.77 9.15 2.26
CA LEU A 43 -0.78 9.91 3.04
C LEU A 43 -1.45 10.89 4.01
N ALA A 44 -2.48 11.59 3.58
CA ALA A 44 -3.22 12.54 4.41
C ALA A 44 -3.78 11.86 5.67
N HIS A 45 -4.38 10.66 5.52
CA HIS A 45 -4.99 9.92 6.63
C HIS A 45 -3.99 9.05 7.41
N TRP A 46 -2.80 8.80 6.85
CA TRP A 46 -1.75 8.04 7.53
C TRP A 46 -0.89 8.91 8.44
N ASN A 47 -0.25 9.94 7.88
CA ASN A 47 0.75 10.73 8.59
C ASN A 47 0.65 12.26 8.33
N GLY A 48 -0.39 12.71 7.61
CA GLY A 48 -0.58 14.12 7.29
C GLY A 48 0.58 14.70 6.48
N PHE A 49 1.14 13.92 5.56
CA PHE A 49 2.31 14.28 4.73
C PHE A 49 3.58 14.59 5.53
N LYS A 50 3.77 13.95 6.68
CA LYS A 50 4.97 14.12 7.50
C LYS A 50 5.60 12.77 7.81
N GLU A 51 6.88 12.60 7.50
CA GLU A 51 7.66 11.45 7.94
C GLU A 51 8.36 11.80 9.25
N TYR A 52 8.20 10.94 10.27
CA TYR A 52 8.75 11.23 11.59
C TYR A 52 10.27 11.23 11.59
N ASP A 53 10.87 10.30 10.85
CA ASP A 53 12.32 10.08 10.83
C ASP A 53 13.02 10.79 9.65
N ASP A 54 12.28 11.49 8.79
CA ASP A 54 12.81 12.16 7.61
C ASP A 54 12.15 13.56 7.42
N PRO A 55 12.73 14.61 7.99
CA PRO A 55 12.17 15.95 7.91
C PRO A 55 12.13 16.52 6.48
N THR A 56 12.83 15.91 5.52
CA THR A 56 12.76 16.31 4.11
C THR A 56 11.46 15.88 3.45
N LYS A 57 10.76 14.89 4.00
CA LYS A 57 9.43 14.45 3.58
C LYS A 57 8.35 15.14 4.41
N SER A 58 8.13 16.43 4.15
CA SER A 58 7.20 17.28 4.90
C SER A 58 6.06 17.86 4.05
N SER A 59 5.87 17.36 2.82
CA SER A 59 4.82 17.78 1.91
C SER A 59 4.43 16.64 0.97
N GLU A 60 3.21 16.73 0.40
CA GLU A 60 2.75 15.79 -0.62
C GLU A 60 3.74 15.68 -1.78
N ALA A 61 4.20 16.83 -2.30
CA ALA A 61 5.15 16.87 -3.41
C ALA A 61 6.46 16.12 -3.09
N ALA A 62 7.00 16.29 -1.88
CA ALA A 62 8.21 15.59 -1.46
C ALA A 62 8.03 14.06 -1.37
N PHE A 63 6.85 13.60 -0.92
CA PHE A 63 6.52 12.16 -0.91
C PHE A 63 6.42 11.59 -2.33
N ILE A 64 5.79 12.33 -3.25
CA ILE A 64 5.64 11.94 -4.64
C ILE A 64 7.01 11.85 -5.32
N GLU A 65 7.81 12.91 -5.24
CA GLU A 65 9.15 12.96 -5.82
C GLU A 65 10.02 11.78 -5.35
N ARG A 66 10.07 11.55 -4.03
CA ARG A 66 10.83 10.44 -3.45
C ARG A 66 10.32 9.07 -3.87
N TYR A 67 9.01 8.94 -4.03
CA TYR A 67 8.45 7.67 -4.46
C TYR A 67 8.68 7.43 -5.95
N ASP A 68 8.62 8.46 -6.77
CA ASP A 68 8.94 8.41 -8.19
C ASP A 68 10.40 8.01 -8.44
N GLU A 69 11.35 8.64 -7.70
CA GLU A 69 12.77 8.26 -7.72
C GLU A 69 12.96 6.78 -7.35
N LEU A 70 12.27 6.31 -6.31
CA LEU A 70 12.34 4.91 -5.86
C LEU A 70 11.76 3.94 -6.92
N LEU A 71 10.64 4.29 -7.55
CA LEU A 71 10.05 3.48 -8.61
C LEU A 71 11.00 3.33 -9.80
N ASP A 72 11.64 4.43 -10.21
CA ASP A 72 12.60 4.42 -11.32
C ASP A 72 13.88 3.65 -10.94
N ASP A 73 14.40 3.82 -9.74
CA ASP A 73 15.58 3.07 -9.25
C ASP A 73 15.30 1.56 -9.19
N VAL A 74 14.16 1.15 -8.63
CA VAL A 74 13.78 -0.28 -8.56
C VAL A 74 13.54 -0.87 -9.94
N ARG A 75 12.99 -0.11 -10.89
CA ARG A 75 12.85 -0.55 -12.29
C ARG A 75 14.20 -0.88 -12.89
N ASP A 76 15.15 0.03 -12.75
CA ASP A 76 16.43 0.00 -13.48
C ASP A 76 17.47 -0.90 -12.78
N ASN A 77 17.53 -0.89 -11.45
CA ASN A 77 18.57 -1.54 -10.66
C ASN A 77 18.06 -2.70 -9.79
N GLY A 78 16.74 -2.81 -9.57
CA GLY A 78 16.16 -3.75 -8.61
C GLY A 78 16.34 -3.28 -7.15
N PHE A 79 16.20 -4.22 -6.22
CA PHE A 79 16.38 -3.93 -4.79
C PHE A 79 17.86 -4.02 -4.41
N ASP A 80 18.44 -2.93 -3.96
CA ASP A 80 19.82 -2.88 -3.51
C ASP A 80 19.92 -3.25 -2.01
N LYS A 81 20.39 -4.47 -1.72
CA LYS A 81 20.56 -5.00 -0.37
C LYS A 81 21.68 -4.33 0.43
N GLU A 82 22.67 -3.74 -0.26
CA GLU A 82 23.79 -3.05 0.41
C GLU A 82 23.35 -1.66 0.90
N ARG A 83 22.33 -1.09 0.26
CA ARG A 83 21.79 0.22 0.61
C ARG A 83 20.68 0.16 1.66
N SER A 84 19.86 -0.89 1.65
CA SER A 84 18.74 -0.99 2.60
C SER A 84 18.20 -2.41 2.75
N SER A 85 17.40 -2.63 3.82
CA SER A 85 16.58 -3.82 3.99
C SER A 85 15.15 -3.43 4.35
N VAL A 86 14.20 -4.33 4.14
CA VAL A 86 12.85 -4.21 4.69
C VAL A 86 12.80 -4.99 6.00
N PRO A 87 12.62 -4.30 7.16
CA PRO A 87 12.51 -4.99 8.43
C PRO A 87 11.19 -5.76 8.52
N VAL A 88 11.27 -7.02 8.95
CA VAL A 88 10.12 -7.91 9.11
C VAL A 88 10.21 -8.65 10.45
N THR A 89 9.08 -9.07 10.99
CA THR A 89 9.04 -10.02 12.11
C THR A 89 9.48 -11.43 11.68
N GLU A 90 9.65 -12.34 12.64
CA GLU A 90 9.86 -13.77 12.37
C GLU A 90 8.74 -14.40 11.51
N TYR A 91 7.52 -13.84 11.58
CA TYR A 91 6.35 -14.25 10.76
C TYR A 91 6.27 -13.53 9.41
N ARG A 92 7.36 -12.85 8.98
CA ARG A 92 7.44 -12.08 7.74
C ARG A 92 6.47 -10.90 7.65
N GLN A 93 6.02 -10.39 8.79
CA GLN A 93 5.17 -9.21 8.82
C GLN A 93 6.03 -7.95 8.66
N PRO A 94 5.80 -7.11 7.64
CA PRO A 94 6.60 -5.89 7.45
C PRO A 94 6.39 -4.90 8.60
N LEU A 95 7.48 -4.44 9.18
CA LEU A 95 7.48 -3.39 10.21
C LEU A 95 7.57 -2.00 9.58
N ASN A 96 8.29 -1.90 8.46
CA ASN A 96 8.47 -0.66 7.69
C ASN A 96 8.69 -1.00 6.20
N GLY A 97 8.90 0.02 5.36
CA GLY A 97 9.33 -0.14 3.98
C GLY A 97 8.23 -0.38 2.96
N SER A 98 6.99 0.04 3.22
CA SER A 98 5.85 -0.17 2.31
C SER A 98 6.04 0.43 0.92
N HIS A 99 6.75 1.55 0.76
CA HIS A 99 7.08 2.10 -0.55
C HIS A 99 8.00 1.15 -1.33
N ARG A 100 9.04 0.61 -0.68
CA ARG A 100 9.96 -0.37 -1.29
C ARG A 100 9.24 -1.66 -1.68
N ILE A 101 8.34 -2.15 -0.81
CA ILE A 101 7.51 -3.32 -1.09
C ILE A 101 6.61 -3.06 -2.30
N ALA A 102 5.91 -1.94 -2.34
CA ALA A 102 5.01 -1.59 -3.44
C ALA A 102 5.76 -1.40 -4.77
N ALA A 103 6.94 -0.76 -4.76
CA ALA A 103 7.78 -0.59 -5.94
C ALA A 103 8.29 -1.95 -6.46
N CYS A 104 8.75 -2.83 -5.58
CA CYS A 104 9.20 -4.17 -5.96
C CYS A 104 8.06 -5.05 -6.47
N LEU A 105 6.87 -4.98 -5.84
CA LEU A 105 5.66 -5.64 -6.37
C LEU A 105 5.34 -5.19 -7.79
N PHE A 106 5.35 -3.88 -8.01
CA PHE A 106 5.02 -3.30 -9.32
C PHE A 106 6.00 -3.73 -10.41
N HIS A 107 7.30 -3.78 -10.11
CA HIS A 107 8.35 -4.17 -11.05
C HIS A 107 8.69 -5.66 -11.02
N ASN A 108 7.96 -6.47 -10.25
CA ASN A 108 8.21 -7.91 -10.07
C ASN A 108 9.67 -8.20 -9.67
N LYS A 109 10.18 -7.46 -8.68
CA LYS A 109 11.54 -7.62 -8.14
C LYS A 109 11.50 -8.24 -6.76
N PRO A 110 12.49 -9.10 -6.41
CA PRO A 110 12.63 -9.61 -5.04
C PRO A 110 13.05 -8.50 -4.08
N ILE A 111 12.78 -8.71 -2.78
CA ILE A 111 12.99 -7.74 -1.71
C ILE A 111 13.94 -8.34 -0.69
N TRP A 112 15.03 -7.63 -0.37
CA TRP A 112 15.89 -8.01 0.73
C TRP A 112 15.27 -7.60 2.06
N SER A 113 15.09 -8.57 2.96
CA SER A 113 14.47 -8.36 4.27
C SER A 113 15.38 -8.83 5.41
N SER A 114 15.38 -8.05 6.50
CA SER A 114 16.01 -8.38 7.78
C SER A 114 14.94 -8.78 8.79
N ILE A 115 15.22 -9.82 9.61
CA ILE A 115 14.34 -10.19 10.72
C ILE A 115 14.70 -9.30 11.90
N GLU A 116 13.70 -8.67 12.50
CA GLU A 116 13.82 -7.86 13.71
C GLU A 116 12.96 -8.46 14.81
N GLU A 117 13.55 -8.64 16.00
CA GLU A 117 12.89 -9.25 17.15
C GLU A 117 11.88 -8.30 17.83
N ASP A 118 12.07 -6.98 17.67
CA ASP A 118 11.22 -5.99 18.30
C ASP A 118 10.02 -5.62 17.43
N SER A 119 8.83 -6.02 17.90
CA SER A 119 7.55 -5.67 17.28
C SER A 119 6.99 -4.29 17.72
N ALA A 120 7.72 -3.52 18.53
CA ALA A 120 7.27 -2.21 19.05
C ALA A 120 6.98 -1.20 17.94
N GLY A 121 7.51 -1.41 16.74
CA GLY A 121 7.24 -0.59 15.55
C GLY A 121 6.07 -1.06 14.69
N GLN A 122 5.35 -2.12 15.08
CA GLN A 122 4.23 -2.62 14.29
C GLN A 122 3.07 -1.63 14.30
N ARG A 123 2.90 -0.89 13.21
CA ARG A 123 1.79 0.03 13.03
C ARG A 123 0.62 -0.69 12.37
N ASP A 124 -0.58 -0.49 12.92
CA ASP A 124 -1.81 -0.94 12.26
C ASP A 124 -2.05 -0.09 11.01
N CYS A 125 -1.99 -0.72 9.84
CA CYS A 125 -2.30 -0.14 8.53
C CYS A 125 -3.46 -0.90 7.88
N SER A 126 -4.35 -1.48 8.69
CA SER A 126 -5.52 -2.21 8.20
C SER A 126 -6.56 -1.26 7.60
N SER A 127 -7.50 -1.81 6.84
CA SER A 127 -8.66 -1.05 6.35
C SER A 127 -9.49 -0.45 7.49
N TYR A 128 -9.56 -1.17 8.64
CA TYR A 128 -10.24 -0.68 9.84
C TYR A 128 -9.57 0.56 10.42
N PHE A 129 -8.23 0.58 10.49
CA PHE A 129 -7.47 1.76 10.90
C PHE A 129 -7.82 2.96 10.04
N PHE A 130 -7.71 2.85 8.71
CA PHE A 130 -7.97 3.95 7.79
C PHE A 130 -9.42 4.43 7.83
N ARG A 131 -10.39 3.52 7.97
CA ARG A 131 -11.80 3.88 8.15
C ARG A 131 -12.00 4.73 9.41
N ARG A 132 -11.34 4.39 10.51
CA ARG A 132 -11.38 5.19 11.76
C ARG A 132 -10.71 6.55 11.64
N GLN A 133 -9.75 6.69 10.73
CA GLN A 133 -9.13 8.00 10.40
C GLN A 133 -10.01 8.85 9.47
N GLY A 134 -11.17 8.36 9.05
CA GLY A 134 -12.08 9.10 8.17
C GLY A 134 -11.71 9.05 6.68
N MET A 135 -10.92 8.04 6.27
CA MET A 135 -10.62 7.85 4.86
C MET A 135 -11.90 7.62 4.04
N PRO A 136 -12.07 8.27 2.88
CA PRO A 136 -13.23 8.05 2.01
C PRO A 136 -13.40 6.58 1.63
N GLU A 137 -14.65 6.10 1.61
CA GLU A 137 -14.94 4.69 1.29
C GLU A 137 -14.47 4.32 -0.13
N GLU A 138 -14.55 5.24 -1.09
CA GLU A 138 -14.08 5.02 -2.45
C GLU A 138 -12.57 4.73 -2.50
N VAL A 139 -11.80 5.35 -1.61
CA VAL A 139 -10.35 5.11 -1.48
C VAL A 139 -10.10 3.74 -0.86
N LEU A 140 -10.85 3.40 0.20
CA LEU A 140 -10.78 2.08 0.84
C LEU A 140 -11.15 0.96 -0.13
N ASP A 141 -12.21 1.14 -0.90
CA ASP A 141 -12.67 0.18 -1.92
C ASP A 141 -11.60 0.00 -3.01
N ALA A 142 -11.00 1.08 -3.50
CA ALA A 142 -9.91 1.01 -4.47
C ALA A 142 -8.69 0.23 -3.93
N MET A 143 -8.31 0.49 -2.67
CA MET A 143 -7.22 -0.22 -2.01
C MET A 143 -7.55 -1.70 -1.80
N ALA A 144 -8.80 -2.03 -1.44
CA ALA A 144 -9.26 -3.41 -1.28
C ALA A 144 -9.26 -4.18 -2.60
N LEU A 145 -9.77 -3.57 -3.66
CA LEU A 145 -9.75 -4.13 -5.02
C LEU A 145 -8.32 -4.39 -5.49
N GLU A 146 -7.40 -3.46 -5.27
CA GLU A 146 -6.01 -3.65 -5.64
C GLU A 146 -5.32 -4.73 -4.80
N TYR A 147 -5.62 -4.83 -3.50
CA TYR A 147 -5.17 -5.93 -2.64
C TYR A 147 -5.60 -7.29 -3.20
N CYS A 148 -6.90 -7.44 -3.52
CA CYS A 148 -7.44 -8.66 -4.10
C CYS A 148 -6.78 -9.00 -5.45
N ARG A 149 -6.56 -8.00 -6.29
CA ARG A 149 -5.87 -8.15 -7.57
C ARG A 149 -4.43 -8.65 -7.39
N LEU A 150 -3.67 -8.06 -6.48
CA LEU A 150 -2.30 -8.44 -6.17
C LEU A 150 -2.21 -9.88 -5.63
N ARG A 151 -3.15 -10.28 -4.78
CA ARG A 151 -3.18 -11.64 -4.23
C ARG A 151 -3.52 -12.72 -5.26
N ASN A 152 -4.12 -12.36 -6.40
CA ASN A 152 -4.48 -13.25 -7.52
C ASN A 152 -5.20 -14.56 -7.14
N LYS A 153 -5.75 -14.63 -5.92
CA LYS A 153 -6.39 -15.82 -5.35
C LYS A 153 -7.86 -15.58 -4.97
N THR A 154 -8.31 -14.34 -5.10
CA THR A 154 -9.63 -13.92 -4.61
C THR A 154 -10.52 -13.58 -5.79
N ARG A 155 -11.71 -14.17 -5.84
CA ARG A 155 -12.77 -13.71 -6.72
C ARG A 155 -13.41 -12.49 -6.09
N ILE A 156 -13.52 -11.40 -6.85
CA ILE A 156 -14.21 -10.19 -6.40
C ILE A 156 -15.65 -10.35 -6.83
N VAL A 157 -16.58 -10.34 -5.88
CA VAL A 157 -18.00 -10.30 -6.11
C VAL A 157 -18.50 -8.92 -5.72
N THR A 158 -19.01 -8.17 -6.68
CA THR A 158 -19.65 -6.88 -6.41
C THR A 158 -21.14 -7.11 -6.24
N LEU A 159 -21.68 -6.74 -5.08
CA LEU A 159 -23.10 -6.81 -4.78
C LEU A 159 -23.69 -5.41 -4.86
N PHE A 160 -24.65 -5.23 -5.75
CA PHE A 160 -25.41 -3.98 -5.87
C PHE A 160 -26.76 -4.17 -5.17
N PRO A 161 -27.06 -3.42 -4.10
CA PRO A 161 -28.39 -3.42 -3.53
C PRO A 161 -29.38 -2.89 -4.58
N THR A 162 -30.49 -3.58 -4.72
CA THR A 162 -31.59 -3.14 -5.57
C THR A 162 -32.59 -2.32 -4.76
N ALA A 163 -33.56 -1.69 -5.41
CA ALA A 163 -34.61 -0.95 -4.73
C ALA A 163 -35.48 -1.83 -3.78
N THR A 164 -35.41 -3.15 -3.92
CA THR A 164 -36.10 -4.13 -3.06
C THR A 164 -35.23 -4.66 -1.92
N THR A 165 -33.93 -4.35 -1.92
CA THR A 165 -33.01 -4.76 -0.85
C THR A 165 -33.24 -3.87 0.37
N ASN A 166 -33.60 -4.46 1.52
CA ASN A 166 -33.71 -3.68 2.75
C ASN A 166 -32.33 -3.31 3.33
N ALA A 167 -32.28 -2.29 4.18
CA ALA A 167 -31.04 -1.78 4.74
C ALA A 167 -30.30 -2.81 5.60
N GLU A 168 -31.00 -3.72 6.28
CA GLU A 168 -30.41 -4.76 7.12
C GLU A 168 -29.68 -5.78 6.27
N THR A 169 -30.31 -6.28 5.19
CA THR A 169 -29.68 -7.21 4.26
C THR A 169 -28.45 -6.59 3.57
N ALA A 170 -28.48 -5.29 3.26
CA ALA A 170 -27.34 -4.60 2.65
C ALA A 170 -26.15 -4.45 3.60
N MET A 171 -26.40 -4.37 4.92
CA MET A 171 -25.34 -4.27 5.94
C MET A 171 -24.68 -5.61 6.30
N GLU A 172 -25.39 -6.72 6.17
CA GLU A 172 -24.85 -8.07 6.44
C GLU A 172 -23.81 -8.52 5.42
N VAL A 173 -23.74 -7.88 4.27
CA VAL A 173 -22.89 -8.26 3.13
C VAL A 173 -21.59 -7.42 3.04
N ARG A 174 -21.40 -6.45 3.93
CA ARG A 174 -20.23 -5.57 3.93
C ARG A 174 -19.04 -6.12 4.72
#